data_4de6cb042c41ea173e2f0a1c6fc44477
#
_entry.id   4de6cb042c41ea173e2f0a1c6fc44477
#
_cell.length_a   1.000
_cell.length_b   1.000
_cell.length_c   1.000
_cell.angle_alpha   90.00
_cell.angle_beta   90.00
_cell.angle_gamma   90.00
#
_symmetry.space_group_name_H-M   'P 1'
#
loop_
_entity.id
_entity.type
_entity.pdbx_description
1 polymer ?
#
loop_
_entity_poly.entity_id
_entity_poly.type
_entity_poly.pdbx_seq_one_letter_code
_entity_poly.pdbx_strand_id
1 'polypeptide(L)'
;MVATVIFVVCRAELLAHVKWPIGATAVLLVFISIGLLAMTFAPQRPENTLTHARLAMSAARRAQANLYAQKEMSLAEASWERTWQALQENNQKWFWQRDFSNVAQLAGQSAQQANVAARRAVEAKDSLATFSAATMPAIKEKIIAFQNTWEAIPVPRVQSGKLRQGALLLAECEAAYARQDFAQAAAKAKAALASVNNAAAQTSKMLKGYFTNLKQWQRWINETIAYSDSANCAVIIVDKLAHVCQVYVDGEFESEYSVELGPRWLGQKIQQGDKATPEGKYFIIKKMQSPETQYYKALK
;
A
#
# COMPACT_ATOMS: atom_id res chain seq x y z
N MET A 1 -23.61 -25.64 -37.45
CA MET A 1 -25.07 -25.65 -37.70
C MET A 1 -25.28 -25.81 -39.20
N VAL A 2 -25.68 -27.00 -39.63
CA VAL A 2 -25.84 -27.36 -41.03
C VAL A 2 -27.20 -26.79 -41.47
N ALA A 3 -27.18 -25.87 -42.43
CA ALA A 3 -28.42 -25.37 -43.05
C ALA A 3 -28.91 -26.40 -44.04
N THR A 4 -29.98 -27.12 -43.66
CA THR A 4 -30.70 -28.04 -44.54
C THR A 4 -31.55 -27.21 -45.50
N VAL A 5 -31.17 -27.19 -46.78
CA VAL A 5 -32.01 -26.62 -47.84
C VAL A 5 -33.03 -27.67 -48.21
N ILE A 6 -34.27 -27.45 -47.83
CA ILE A 6 -35.41 -28.30 -48.24
C ILE A 6 -35.87 -27.88 -49.65
N PHE A 7 -35.59 -28.68 -50.63
CA PHE A 7 -36.22 -28.56 -51.96
C PHE A 7 -37.62 -29.12 -51.88
N VAL A 8 -38.62 -28.25 -51.90
CA VAL A 8 -40.01 -28.66 -52.15
C VAL A 8 -40.19 -28.84 -53.66
N VAL A 9 -40.23 -30.09 -54.08
CA VAL A 9 -40.63 -30.42 -55.45
C VAL A 9 -42.15 -30.25 -55.54
N CYS A 10 -42.60 -29.08 -55.95
CA CYS A 10 -44.03 -28.89 -56.37
C CYS A 10 -44.25 -29.51 -57.74
N ARG A 11 -45.27 -30.32 -57.80
CA ARG A 11 -45.76 -31.08 -58.99
C ARG A 11 -45.82 -30.21 -60.23
N ALA A 12 -45.23 -30.74 -61.32
CA ALA A 12 -44.99 -30.11 -62.60
C ALA A 12 -46.27 -30.01 -63.52
N GLU A 13 -47.35 -29.50 -63.00
CA GLU A 13 -48.59 -29.35 -63.88
C GLU A 13 -49.07 -27.90 -64.07
N LEU A 14 -48.33 -26.88 -63.53
CA LEU A 14 -48.79 -25.48 -63.67
C LEU A 14 -47.87 -24.57 -64.48
N LEU A 15 -46.87 -25.11 -65.19
CA LEU A 15 -45.95 -24.32 -66.00
C LEU A 15 -46.06 -24.46 -67.51
N ALA A 16 -47.24 -24.97 -68.03
CA ALA A 16 -47.41 -25.25 -69.48
C ALA A 16 -47.71 -23.99 -70.32
N HIS A 17 -47.81 -22.77 -69.82
CA HIS A 17 -48.18 -21.60 -70.63
C HIS A 17 -47.26 -20.34 -70.45
N VAL A 18 -46.14 -20.45 -69.77
CA VAL A 18 -45.16 -19.30 -69.78
C VAL A 18 -44.08 -19.64 -70.80
N LYS A 19 -44.19 -19.21 -72.00
CA LYS A 19 -43.15 -19.20 -73.03
C LYS A 19 -42.11 -18.14 -72.64
N TRP A 20 -41.27 -18.43 -71.65
CA TRP A 20 -40.07 -17.58 -71.38
C TRP A 20 -39.13 -17.80 -72.55
N PRO A 21 -38.68 -16.73 -73.26
CA PRO A 21 -37.67 -16.83 -74.28
C PRO A 21 -36.46 -17.51 -73.71
N ILE A 22 -35.89 -18.50 -74.36
CA ILE A 22 -34.66 -19.26 -73.95
C ILE A 22 -33.53 -18.31 -73.50
N GLY A 23 -33.49 -17.11 -74.06
CA GLY A 23 -32.57 -16.07 -73.64
C GLY A 23 -32.75 -15.52 -72.19
N ALA A 24 -34.01 -15.48 -71.67
CA ALA A 24 -34.26 -14.96 -70.32
C ALA A 24 -33.85 -15.99 -69.26
N THR A 25 -33.99 -17.30 -69.53
CA THR A 25 -33.52 -18.36 -68.62
C THR A 25 -32.00 -18.44 -68.59
N ALA A 26 -31.33 -18.28 -69.72
CA ALA A 26 -29.85 -18.23 -69.82
C ALA A 26 -29.26 -17.02 -69.06
N VAL A 27 -29.88 -15.83 -69.20
CA VAL A 27 -29.51 -14.64 -68.48
C VAL A 27 -29.67 -14.83 -66.95
N LEU A 28 -30.76 -15.41 -66.49
CA LEU A 28 -31.04 -15.70 -65.09
C LEU A 28 -29.99 -16.68 -64.54
N LEU A 29 -29.62 -17.74 -65.25
CA LEU A 29 -28.61 -18.70 -64.87
C LEU A 29 -27.21 -18.05 -64.80
N VAL A 30 -26.86 -17.13 -65.69
CA VAL A 30 -25.64 -16.35 -65.63
C VAL A 30 -25.62 -15.46 -64.41
N PHE A 31 -26.68 -14.77 -64.05
CA PHE A 31 -26.77 -13.96 -62.83
C PHE A 31 -26.69 -14.80 -61.58
N ILE A 32 -27.31 -15.98 -61.54
CA ILE A 32 -27.20 -16.90 -60.42
C ILE A 32 -25.78 -17.45 -60.31
N SER A 33 -25.11 -17.82 -61.38
CA SER A 33 -23.75 -18.32 -61.37
C SER A 33 -22.75 -17.20 -60.97
N ILE A 34 -22.95 -15.97 -61.44
CA ILE A 34 -22.16 -14.79 -61.00
C ILE A 34 -22.40 -14.51 -59.52
N GLY A 35 -23.67 -14.59 -59.06
CA GLY A 35 -24.01 -14.42 -57.63
C GLY A 35 -23.39 -15.51 -56.76
N LEU A 36 -23.41 -16.76 -57.16
CA LEU A 36 -22.77 -17.88 -56.48
C LEU A 36 -21.24 -17.72 -56.48
N LEU A 37 -20.64 -17.32 -57.59
CA LEU A 37 -19.20 -17.04 -57.67
C LEU A 37 -18.82 -15.85 -56.77
N ALA A 38 -19.59 -14.77 -56.75
CA ALA A 38 -19.38 -13.63 -55.88
C ALA A 38 -19.49 -14.02 -54.39
N MET A 39 -20.38 -14.95 -54.02
CA MET A 39 -20.46 -15.46 -52.65
C MET A 39 -19.24 -16.27 -52.23
N THR A 40 -18.56 -16.98 -53.13
CA THR A 40 -17.34 -17.74 -52.81
C THR A 40 -16.13 -16.84 -52.61
N PHE A 41 -16.11 -15.67 -53.23
CA PHE A 41 -15.08 -14.63 -53.07
C PHE A 41 -15.44 -13.55 -52.04
N ALA A 42 -16.58 -13.69 -51.32
CA ALA A 42 -16.95 -12.74 -50.30
C ALA A 42 -15.90 -12.71 -49.17
N PRO A 43 -15.44 -11.53 -48.75
CA PRO A 43 -14.46 -11.40 -47.66
C PRO A 43 -15.03 -12.03 -46.38
N GLN A 44 -14.35 -13.03 -45.86
CA GLN A 44 -14.78 -13.72 -44.64
C GLN A 44 -14.36 -12.89 -43.41
N ARG A 45 -15.23 -12.83 -42.41
CA ARG A 45 -14.92 -12.22 -41.14
C ARG A 45 -13.80 -13.00 -40.44
N PRO A 46 -12.83 -12.31 -39.79
CA PRO A 46 -11.72 -12.94 -39.10
C PRO A 46 -12.16 -13.49 -37.73
N GLU A 47 -13.11 -14.43 -37.73
CA GLU A 47 -13.75 -14.99 -36.52
C GLU A 47 -12.69 -15.57 -35.54
N ASN A 48 -11.67 -16.27 -36.08
CA ASN A 48 -10.64 -16.90 -35.28
C ASN A 48 -9.78 -15.84 -34.55
N THR A 49 -9.39 -14.75 -35.21
CA THR A 49 -8.58 -13.67 -34.59
C THR A 49 -9.40 -12.88 -33.59
N LEU A 50 -10.67 -12.60 -33.86
CA LEU A 50 -11.59 -11.95 -32.90
C LEU A 50 -11.82 -12.82 -31.65
N THR A 51 -12.04 -14.12 -31.84
CA THR A 51 -12.21 -15.07 -30.72
C THR A 51 -10.93 -15.17 -29.90
N HIS A 52 -9.77 -15.25 -30.55
CA HIS A 52 -8.48 -15.26 -29.87
C HIS A 52 -8.25 -13.97 -29.04
N ALA A 53 -8.54 -12.80 -29.62
CA ALA A 53 -8.43 -11.53 -28.88
C ALA A 53 -9.38 -11.46 -27.69
N ARG A 54 -10.63 -11.92 -27.85
CA ARG A 54 -11.61 -12.00 -26.76
C ARG A 54 -11.15 -12.92 -25.62
N LEU A 55 -10.58 -14.08 -25.96
CA LEU A 55 -10.02 -15.01 -24.97
C LEU A 55 -8.82 -14.41 -24.24
N ALA A 56 -7.91 -13.73 -24.95
CA ALA A 56 -6.77 -13.05 -24.37
C ALA A 56 -7.20 -11.93 -23.41
N MET A 57 -8.19 -11.11 -23.81
CA MET A 57 -8.77 -10.06 -22.94
C MET A 57 -9.40 -10.65 -21.68
N SER A 58 -10.12 -11.76 -21.81
CA SER A 58 -10.72 -12.44 -20.65
C SER A 58 -9.67 -13.03 -19.72
N ALA A 59 -8.57 -13.56 -20.27
CA ALA A 59 -7.43 -14.06 -19.49
C ALA A 59 -6.72 -12.93 -18.71
N ALA A 60 -6.51 -11.77 -19.36
CA ALA A 60 -5.94 -10.59 -18.71
C ALA A 60 -6.84 -10.10 -17.55
N ARG A 61 -8.16 -10.07 -17.74
CA ARG A 61 -9.10 -9.72 -16.68
C ARG A 61 -9.09 -10.72 -15.53
N ARG A 62 -9.02 -12.04 -15.82
CA ARG A 62 -8.87 -13.06 -14.76
C ARG A 62 -7.56 -12.94 -14.00
N ALA A 63 -6.48 -12.53 -14.66
CA ALA A 63 -5.21 -12.20 -14.03
C ALA A 63 -5.25 -10.87 -13.25
N GLN A 64 -6.39 -10.17 -13.19
CA GLN A 64 -6.57 -8.88 -12.54
C GLN A 64 -5.64 -7.78 -13.12
N ALA A 65 -5.39 -7.82 -14.46
CA ALA A 65 -4.50 -6.87 -15.12
C ALA A 65 -4.95 -5.40 -14.97
N ASN A 66 -6.24 -5.16 -14.81
CA ASN A 66 -6.79 -3.84 -14.48
C ASN A 66 -6.28 -3.28 -13.14
N LEU A 67 -5.85 -4.14 -12.20
CA LEU A 67 -5.29 -3.73 -10.91
C LEU A 67 -3.77 -3.75 -10.91
N TYR A 68 -3.16 -4.82 -11.45
CA TYR A 68 -1.71 -5.05 -11.35
C TYR A 68 -0.90 -4.62 -12.58
N ALA A 69 -1.55 -4.43 -13.75
CA ALA A 69 -0.93 -4.03 -15.03
C ALA A 69 -1.83 -3.04 -15.78
N GLN A 70 -2.29 -2.01 -15.11
CA GLN A 70 -3.29 -1.06 -15.61
C GLN A 70 -2.91 -0.42 -16.94
N LYS A 71 -1.64 -0.04 -17.12
CA LYS A 71 -1.14 0.60 -18.34
C LYS A 71 -1.25 -0.33 -19.55
N GLU A 72 -0.81 -1.57 -19.41
CA GLU A 72 -0.85 -2.58 -20.46
C GLU A 72 -2.31 -2.97 -20.78
N MET A 73 -3.14 -3.09 -19.75
CA MET A 73 -4.56 -3.42 -19.92
C MET A 73 -5.31 -2.30 -20.65
N SER A 74 -5.08 -1.03 -20.34
CA SER A 74 -5.70 0.08 -21.03
C SER A 74 -5.32 0.16 -22.52
N LEU A 75 -4.09 -0.19 -22.87
CA LEU A 75 -3.66 -0.28 -24.26
C LEU A 75 -4.40 -1.41 -25.00
N ALA A 76 -4.54 -2.57 -24.36
CA ALA A 76 -5.28 -3.70 -24.92
C ALA A 76 -6.78 -3.36 -25.14
N GLU A 77 -7.39 -2.69 -24.20
CA GLU A 77 -8.79 -2.22 -24.28
C GLU A 77 -8.96 -1.19 -25.39
N ALA A 78 -8.05 -0.23 -25.50
CA ALA A 78 -8.09 0.75 -26.60
C ALA A 78 -7.96 0.10 -27.98
N SER A 79 -7.09 -0.90 -28.15
CA SER A 79 -6.96 -1.65 -29.40
C SER A 79 -8.18 -2.52 -29.69
N TRP A 80 -8.79 -3.08 -28.65
CA TRP A 80 -10.03 -3.84 -28.77
C TRP A 80 -11.21 -2.95 -29.20
N GLU A 81 -11.32 -1.78 -28.65
CA GLU A 81 -12.34 -0.80 -29.03
C GLU A 81 -12.20 -0.38 -30.50
N ARG A 82 -10.97 -0.09 -30.94
CA ARG A 82 -10.70 0.20 -32.37
C ARG A 82 -11.05 -0.98 -33.26
N THR A 83 -10.84 -2.22 -32.80
CA THR A 83 -11.24 -3.43 -33.52
C THR A 83 -12.75 -3.46 -33.76
N TRP A 84 -13.54 -3.14 -32.73
CA TRP A 84 -14.98 -3.08 -32.83
C TRP A 84 -15.47 -1.97 -33.76
N GLN A 85 -14.88 -0.78 -33.69
CA GLN A 85 -15.18 0.34 -34.59
C GLN A 85 -14.90 -0.05 -36.04
N ALA A 86 -13.72 -0.59 -36.34
CA ALA A 86 -13.35 -1.03 -37.66
C ALA A 86 -14.27 -2.17 -38.18
N LEU A 87 -14.70 -3.10 -37.33
CA LEU A 87 -15.62 -4.15 -37.65
C LEU A 87 -17.02 -3.57 -38.00
N GLN A 88 -17.50 -2.61 -37.21
CA GLN A 88 -18.78 -1.97 -37.44
C GLN A 88 -18.79 -1.17 -38.73
N GLU A 89 -17.74 -0.40 -39.02
CA GLU A 89 -17.58 0.32 -40.29
C GLU A 89 -17.57 -0.61 -41.48
N ASN A 90 -16.86 -1.75 -41.43
CA ASN A 90 -16.85 -2.72 -42.50
C ASN A 90 -18.21 -3.43 -42.69
N ASN A 91 -18.98 -3.66 -41.61
CA ASN A 91 -20.31 -4.26 -41.73
C ASN A 91 -21.33 -3.34 -42.41
N GLN A 92 -21.12 -2.00 -42.38
CA GLN A 92 -21.98 -1.04 -43.08
C GLN A 92 -21.68 -0.96 -44.58
N LYS A 93 -20.52 -1.43 -45.05
CA LYS A 93 -20.15 -1.43 -46.47
C LYS A 93 -20.86 -2.54 -47.21
N TRP A 94 -21.04 -2.34 -48.54
CA TRP A 94 -21.52 -3.38 -49.43
C TRP A 94 -20.57 -4.57 -49.39
N PHE A 95 -21.07 -5.80 -49.59
CA PHE A 95 -20.30 -7.04 -49.39
C PHE A 95 -18.99 -7.10 -50.20
N TRP A 96 -18.94 -6.53 -51.40
CA TRP A 96 -17.75 -6.48 -52.26
C TRP A 96 -16.74 -5.37 -51.89
N GLN A 97 -17.12 -4.45 -50.99
CA GLN A 97 -16.28 -3.36 -50.51
C GLN A 97 -15.69 -3.66 -49.11
N ARG A 98 -16.05 -4.81 -48.55
CA ARG A 98 -15.59 -5.19 -47.22
C ARG A 98 -14.16 -5.68 -47.27
N ASP A 99 -13.33 -5.12 -46.42
CA ASP A 99 -11.94 -5.57 -46.14
C ASP A 99 -11.74 -5.71 -44.64
N PHE A 100 -11.57 -6.94 -44.20
CA PHE A 100 -11.37 -7.25 -42.78
C PHE A 100 -9.89 -7.38 -42.36
N SER A 101 -8.94 -7.06 -43.25
CA SER A 101 -7.51 -7.15 -42.97
C SER A 101 -7.12 -6.25 -41.78
N ASN A 102 -7.58 -4.99 -41.78
CA ASN A 102 -7.37 -4.05 -40.66
C ASN A 102 -8.01 -4.56 -39.37
N VAL A 103 -9.21 -5.16 -39.44
CA VAL A 103 -9.89 -5.73 -38.25
C VAL A 103 -9.08 -6.89 -37.69
N ALA A 104 -8.55 -7.77 -38.53
CA ALA A 104 -7.69 -8.87 -38.11
C ALA A 104 -6.39 -8.39 -37.46
N GLN A 105 -5.77 -7.35 -38.04
CA GLN A 105 -4.56 -6.75 -37.51
C GLN A 105 -4.81 -6.13 -36.12
N LEU A 106 -5.84 -5.31 -35.96
CA LEU A 106 -6.20 -4.68 -34.69
C LEU A 106 -6.58 -5.71 -33.62
N ALA A 107 -7.33 -6.76 -33.99
CA ALA A 107 -7.63 -7.88 -33.10
C ALA A 107 -6.37 -8.60 -32.64
N GLY A 108 -5.42 -8.84 -33.57
CA GLY A 108 -4.11 -9.42 -33.24
C GLY A 108 -3.30 -8.55 -32.27
N GLN A 109 -3.26 -7.24 -32.49
CA GLN A 109 -2.61 -6.29 -31.58
C GLN A 109 -3.26 -6.29 -30.20
N SER A 110 -4.60 -6.28 -30.13
CA SER A 110 -5.31 -6.35 -28.85
C SER A 110 -5.00 -7.66 -28.12
N ALA A 111 -4.98 -8.80 -28.81
CA ALA A 111 -4.62 -10.08 -28.23
C ALA A 111 -3.20 -10.10 -27.68
N GLN A 112 -2.24 -9.55 -28.42
CA GLN A 112 -0.85 -9.47 -27.99
C GLN A 112 -0.70 -8.58 -26.74
N GLN A 113 -1.31 -7.41 -26.76
CA GLN A 113 -1.29 -6.47 -25.62
C GLN A 113 -1.96 -7.06 -24.38
N ALA A 114 -3.10 -7.76 -24.55
CA ALA A 114 -3.79 -8.45 -23.46
C ALA A 114 -2.95 -9.58 -22.85
N ASN A 115 -2.22 -10.33 -23.68
CA ASN A 115 -1.31 -11.36 -23.19
C ASN A 115 -0.11 -10.76 -22.42
N VAL A 116 0.38 -9.61 -22.86
CA VAL A 116 1.42 -8.86 -22.12
C VAL A 116 0.86 -8.37 -20.79
N ALA A 117 -0.35 -7.80 -20.78
CA ALA A 117 -1.02 -7.34 -19.56
C ALA A 117 -1.24 -8.50 -18.57
N ALA A 118 -1.67 -9.67 -19.04
CA ALA A 118 -1.85 -10.85 -18.21
C ALA A 118 -0.55 -11.30 -17.53
N ARG A 119 0.55 -11.39 -18.29
CA ARG A 119 1.87 -11.77 -17.74
C ARG A 119 2.37 -10.74 -16.73
N ARG A 120 2.32 -9.45 -17.08
CA ARG A 120 2.73 -8.36 -16.17
C ARG A 120 1.92 -8.35 -14.90
N ALA A 121 0.62 -8.63 -14.97
CA ALA A 121 -0.24 -8.70 -13.79
C ALA A 121 0.18 -9.83 -12.84
N VAL A 122 0.50 -11.02 -13.35
CA VAL A 122 0.99 -12.14 -12.54
C VAL A 122 2.34 -11.77 -11.90
N GLU A 123 3.31 -11.28 -12.68
CA GLU A 123 4.63 -10.85 -12.19
C GLU A 123 4.52 -9.79 -11.09
N ALA A 124 3.68 -8.78 -11.28
CA ALA A 124 3.46 -7.72 -10.29
C ALA A 124 2.79 -8.26 -9.03
N LYS A 125 1.80 -9.14 -9.19
CA LYS A 125 1.11 -9.79 -8.07
C LYS A 125 2.07 -10.60 -7.21
N ASP A 126 2.92 -11.43 -7.83
CA ASP A 126 3.91 -12.26 -7.14
C ASP A 126 4.99 -11.41 -6.46
N SER A 127 5.44 -10.34 -7.12
CA SER A 127 6.38 -9.39 -6.53
C SER A 127 5.82 -8.70 -5.28
N LEU A 128 4.56 -8.25 -5.33
CA LEU A 128 3.90 -7.61 -4.19
C LEU A 128 3.61 -8.60 -3.06
N ALA A 129 3.27 -9.86 -3.38
CA ALA A 129 3.11 -10.92 -2.41
C ALA A 129 4.42 -11.20 -1.66
N THR A 130 5.52 -11.39 -2.41
CA THR A 130 6.85 -11.63 -1.86
C THR A 130 7.33 -10.46 -1.00
N PHE A 131 7.16 -9.23 -1.49
CA PHE A 131 7.49 -8.02 -0.73
C PHE A 131 6.72 -7.98 0.60
N SER A 132 5.41 -8.21 0.57
CA SER A 132 4.58 -8.17 1.77
C SER A 132 4.99 -9.25 2.76
N ALA A 133 5.17 -10.50 2.29
CA ALA A 133 5.58 -11.62 3.12
C ALA A 133 6.93 -11.40 3.82
N ALA A 134 7.90 -10.80 3.13
CA ALA A 134 9.21 -10.47 3.69
C ALA A 134 9.16 -9.27 4.65
N THR A 135 8.27 -8.29 4.39
CA THR A 135 8.23 -7.05 5.15
C THR A 135 7.44 -7.18 6.46
N MET A 136 6.38 -7.99 6.53
CA MET A 136 5.56 -8.17 7.73
C MET A 136 6.38 -8.61 8.97
N PRO A 137 7.20 -9.68 8.93
CA PRO A 137 8.00 -10.08 10.07
C PRO A 137 9.03 -9.01 10.47
N ALA A 138 9.64 -8.33 9.51
CA ALA A 138 10.58 -7.26 9.77
C ALA A 138 9.95 -6.05 10.51
N ILE A 139 8.69 -5.71 10.18
CA ILE A 139 7.94 -4.68 10.89
C ILE A 139 7.65 -5.12 12.32
N LYS A 140 7.22 -6.37 12.51
CA LYS A 140 6.91 -6.93 13.82
C LYS A 140 8.15 -6.93 14.72
N GLU A 141 9.28 -7.36 14.20
CA GLU A 141 10.57 -7.33 14.91
C GLU A 141 10.95 -5.90 15.32
N LYS A 142 10.81 -4.92 14.42
CA LYS A 142 11.08 -3.51 14.73
C LYS A 142 10.16 -2.95 15.81
N ILE A 143 8.89 -3.34 15.84
CA ILE A 143 7.94 -2.93 16.89
C ILE A 143 8.40 -3.49 18.24
N ILE A 144 8.74 -4.78 18.30
CA ILE A 144 9.22 -5.44 19.51
C ILE A 144 10.55 -4.82 19.97
N ALA A 145 11.50 -4.64 19.07
CA ALA A 145 12.77 -4.00 19.38
C ALA A 145 12.60 -2.58 19.93
N PHE A 146 11.67 -1.81 19.34
CA PHE A 146 11.33 -0.49 19.85
C PHE A 146 10.77 -0.58 21.28
N GLN A 147 9.80 -1.46 21.53
CA GLN A 147 9.19 -1.63 22.85
C GLN A 147 10.24 -2.00 23.91
N ASN A 148 11.07 -2.99 23.63
CA ASN A 148 12.13 -3.46 24.56
C ASN A 148 13.20 -2.37 24.82
N THR A 149 13.58 -1.61 23.78
CA THR A 149 14.60 -0.55 23.93
C THR A 149 14.10 0.62 24.79
N TRP A 150 12.81 0.91 24.73
CA TRP A 150 12.22 2.11 25.34
C TRP A 150 11.28 1.78 26.52
N GLU A 151 11.32 0.55 27.04
CA GLU A 151 10.43 0.11 28.13
C GLU A 151 10.55 1.00 29.37
N ALA A 152 11.79 1.32 29.76
CA ALA A 152 12.09 2.15 30.93
C ALA A 152 12.01 3.66 30.67
N ILE A 153 11.83 4.10 29.43
CA ILE A 153 11.89 5.52 29.05
C ILE A 153 10.52 6.01 28.60
N PRO A 154 10.00 7.13 29.14
CA PRO A 154 8.72 7.67 28.75
C PRO A 154 8.75 8.20 27.32
N VAL A 155 8.31 7.37 26.37
CA VAL A 155 8.17 7.76 24.96
C VAL A 155 7.03 8.78 24.84
N PRO A 156 7.26 9.95 24.19
CA PRO A 156 6.22 10.94 24.00
C PRO A 156 5.00 10.38 23.27
N ARG A 157 3.80 10.87 23.62
CA ARG A 157 2.52 10.38 23.07
C ARG A 157 2.47 10.36 21.56
N VAL A 158 3.10 11.30 20.88
CA VAL A 158 3.14 11.39 19.41
C VAL A 158 3.86 10.17 18.83
N GLN A 159 5.02 9.81 19.37
CA GLN A 159 5.82 8.66 18.91
C GLN A 159 5.13 7.32 19.25
N SER A 160 4.59 7.21 20.46
CA SER A 160 3.76 6.06 20.84
C SER A 160 2.52 5.91 19.96
N GLY A 161 1.92 7.05 19.55
CA GLY A 161 0.81 7.07 18.60
C GLY A 161 1.22 6.55 17.23
N LYS A 162 2.37 6.96 16.71
CA LYS A 162 2.92 6.45 15.44
C LYS A 162 3.25 4.97 15.50
N LEU A 163 3.79 4.49 16.62
CA LEU A 163 4.06 3.07 16.81
C LEU A 163 2.75 2.25 16.77
N ARG A 164 1.71 2.70 17.49
CA ARG A 164 0.38 2.06 17.45
C ARG A 164 -0.24 2.09 16.06
N GLN A 165 -0.09 3.21 15.33
CA GLN A 165 -0.51 3.31 13.95
C GLN A 165 0.23 2.31 13.06
N GLY A 166 1.54 2.16 13.25
CA GLY A 166 2.34 1.15 12.54
C GLY A 166 1.86 -0.27 12.82
N ALA A 167 1.54 -0.60 14.06
CA ALA A 167 0.98 -1.90 14.44
C ALA A 167 -0.41 -2.16 13.83
N LEU A 168 -1.28 -1.14 13.80
CA LEU A 168 -2.59 -1.24 13.14
C LEU A 168 -2.44 -1.48 11.63
N LEU A 169 -1.57 -0.71 10.97
CA LEU A 169 -1.30 -0.88 9.54
C LEU A 169 -0.70 -2.25 9.22
N LEU A 170 0.10 -2.82 10.13
CA LEU A 170 0.59 -4.20 9.99
C LEU A 170 -0.56 -5.21 10.06
N ALA A 171 -1.47 -5.08 11.01
CA ALA A 171 -2.66 -5.95 11.09
C ALA A 171 -3.55 -5.83 9.83
N GLU A 172 -3.72 -4.61 9.30
CA GLU A 172 -4.42 -4.39 8.04
C GLU A 172 -3.69 -5.04 6.84
N CYS A 173 -2.36 -5.00 6.84
CA CYS A 173 -1.52 -5.69 5.85
C CYS A 173 -1.74 -7.20 5.90
N GLU A 174 -1.67 -7.80 7.08
CA GLU A 174 -1.90 -9.23 7.29
C GLU A 174 -3.30 -9.65 6.83
N ALA A 175 -4.32 -8.87 7.15
CA ALA A 175 -5.69 -9.10 6.71
C ALA A 175 -5.86 -8.99 5.19
N ALA A 176 -5.21 -8.01 4.53
CA ALA A 176 -5.22 -7.87 3.08
C ALA A 176 -4.46 -9.03 2.40
N TYR A 177 -3.32 -9.43 2.96
CA TYR A 177 -2.53 -10.56 2.47
C TYR A 177 -3.33 -11.88 2.54
N ALA A 178 -4.02 -12.13 3.64
CA ALA A 178 -4.88 -13.31 3.82
C ALA A 178 -6.02 -13.36 2.78
N ARG A 179 -6.54 -12.20 2.35
CA ARG A 179 -7.53 -12.09 1.27
C ARG A 179 -6.93 -12.12 -0.14
N GLN A 180 -5.59 -12.29 -0.26
CA GLN A 180 -4.85 -12.25 -1.53
C GLN A 180 -4.93 -10.89 -2.25
N ASP A 181 -5.26 -9.81 -1.55
CA ASP A 181 -5.14 -8.44 -2.04
C ASP A 181 -3.72 -7.92 -1.78
N PHE A 182 -2.79 -8.36 -2.63
CA PHE A 182 -1.37 -8.05 -2.45
C PHE A 182 -1.05 -6.59 -2.77
N ALA A 183 -1.87 -5.90 -3.57
CA ALA A 183 -1.71 -4.48 -3.81
C ALA A 183 -1.96 -3.68 -2.52
N GLN A 184 -3.06 -3.96 -1.84
CA GLN A 184 -3.38 -3.34 -0.56
C GLN A 184 -2.39 -3.77 0.54
N ALA A 185 -2.04 -5.05 0.59
CA ALA A 185 -1.06 -5.57 1.56
C ALA A 185 0.28 -4.83 1.46
N ALA A 186 0.83 -4.70 0.25
CA ALA A 186 2.10 -4.00 0.04
C ALA A 186 2.02 -2.50 0.38
N ALA A 187 0.90 -1.84 0.05
CA ALA A 187 0.68 -0.44 0.42
C ALA A 187 0.65 -0.27 1.94
N LYS A 188 -0.07 -1.13 2.66
CA LYS A 188 -0.14 -1.12 4.13
C LYS A 188 1.19 -1.47 4.77
N ALA A 189 1.95 -2.44 4.24
CA ALA A 189 3.29 -2.78 4.70
C ALA A 189 4.25 -1.58 4.60
N LYS A 190 4.27 -0.88 3.47
CA LYS A 190 5.08 0.34 3.28
C LYS A 190 4.71 1.43 4.29
N ALA A 191 3.42 1.68 4.47
CA ALA A 191 2.93 2.68 5.41
C ALA A 191 3.26 2.31 6.87
N ALA A 192 3.11 1.03 7.26
CA ALA A 192 3.46 0.52 8.57
C ALA A 192 4.96 0.71 8.86
N LEU A 193 5.81 0.28 7.92
CA LEU A 193 7.26 0.43 8.03
C LEU A 193 7.69 1.90 8.18
N ALA A 194 7.10 2.78 7.39
CA ALA A 194 7.36 4.22 7.48
C ALA A 194 6.96 4.79 8.85
N SER A 195 5.80 4.39 9.38
CA SER A 195 5.32 4.86 10.69
C SER A 195 6.23 4.40 11.82
N VAL A 196 6.63 3.12 11.84
CA VAL A 196 7.52 2.54 12.85
C VAL A 196 8.91 3.16 12.78
N ASN A 197 9.50 3.27 11.58
CA ASN A 197 10.81 3.89 11.39
C ASN A 197 10.81 5.37 11.82
N ASN A 198 9.72 6.11 11.53
CA ASN A 198 9.59 7.50 11.97
C ASN A 198 9.52 7.60 13.50
N ALA A 199 8.74 6.73 14.17
CA ALA A 199 8.68 6.69 15.63
C ALA A 199 10.07 6.45 16.21
N ALA A 200 10.80 5.45 15.72
CA ALA A 200 12.14 5.11 16.20
C ALA A 200 13.16 6.25 15.97
N ALA A 201 13.18 6.82 14.77
CA ALA A 201 14.11 7.90 14.43
C ALA A 201 13.87 9.16 15.28
N GLN A 202 12.60 9.57 15.46
CA GLN A 202 12.27 10.75 16.27
C GLN A 202 12.55 10.53 17.75
N THR A 203 12.27 9.34 18.28
CA THR A 203 12.61 8.99 19.67
C THR A 203 14.12 9.01 19.88
N SER A 204 14.89 8.38 18.99
CA SER A 204 16.35 8.39 19.05
C SER A 204 16.93 9.81 18.96
N LYS A 205 16.40 10.65 18.05
CA LYS A 205 16.83 12.06 17.92
C LYS A 205 16.55 12.84 19.20
N MET A 206 15.39 12.67 19.80
CA MET A 206 15.02 13.34 21.05
C MET A 206 15.97 12.96 22.17
N LEU A 207 16.30 11.68 22.33
CA LEU A 207 17.21 11.22 23.37
C LEU A 207 18.64 11.68 23.14
N LYS A 208 19.14 11.61 21.92
CA LYS A 208 20.46 12.18 21.59
C LYS A 208 20.52 13.65 21.97
N GLY A 209 19.47 14.42 21.64
CA GLY A 209 19.35 15.82 22.04
C GLY A 209 19.32 16.01 23.56
N TYR A 210 18.62 15.16 24.29
CA TYR A 210 18.56 15.19 25.75
C TYR A 210 19.96 14.95 26.38
N PHE A 211 20.65 13.91 25.94
CA PHE A 211 21.95 13.54 26.45
C PHE A 211 23.11 14.47 26.04
N THR A 212 22.88 15.48 25.20
CA THR A 212 23.90 16.52 24.96
C THR A 212 24.26 17.27 26.23
N ASN A 213 23.36 17.31 27.23
CA ASN A 213 23.55 17.96 28.52
C ASN A 213 24.32 17.09 29.54
N LEU A 214 24.68 15.84 29.18
CA LEU A 214 25.30 14.90 30.11
C LEU A 214 26.57 15.50 30.83
N LYS A 215 27.43 16.16 30.05
CA LYS A 215 28.65 16.80 30.62
C LYS A 215 28.30 17.92 31.61
N GLN A 216 27.22 18.65 31.38
CA GLN A 216 26.74 19.68 32.27
C GLN A 216 26.19 19.09 33.56
N TRP A 217 25.41 17.99 33.47
CA TRP A 217 24.90 17.30 34.66
C TRP A 217 26.02 16.71 35.52
N GLN A 218 27.01 16.06 34.89
CA GLN A 218 28.18 15.55 35.59
C GLN A 218 28.94 16.68 36.33
N ARG A 219 29.09 17.83 35.69
CA ARG A 219 29.68 19.01 36.32
C ARG A 219 28.86 19.45 37.53
N TRP A 220 27.56 19.57 37.43
CA TRP A 220 26.68 19.94 38.53
C TRP A 220 26.75 18.96 39.70
N ILE A 221 26.81 17.66 39.44
CA ILE A 221 26.98 16.62 40.46
C ILE A 221 28.29 16.83 41.20
N ASN A 222 29.41 16.95 40.49
CA ASN A 222 30.73 17.13 41.09
C ASN A 222 30.83 18.44 41.91
N GLU A 223 30.30 19.53 41.38
CA GLU A 223 30.25 20.83 42.09
C GLU A 223 29.37 20.75 43.35
N THR A 224 28.29 19.98 43.33
CA THR A 224 27.38 19.82 44.46
C THR A 224 28.02 18.97 45.57
N ILE A 225 28.73 17.90 45.22
CA ILE A 225 29.49 17.06 46.18
C ILE A 225 30.64 17.90 46.80
N ALA A 226 31.40 18.63 45.98
CA ALA A 226 32.47 19.50 46.47
C ALA A 226 31.94 20.63 47.38
N TYR A 227 30.73 21.14 47.08
CA TYR A 227 30.06 22.11 47.95
C TYR A 227 29.68 21.48 49.30
N SER A 228 29.16 20.24 49.30
CA SER A 228 28.86 19.48 50.54
C SER A 228 30.06 19.36 51.45
N ASP A 229 31.20 18.98 50.88
CA ASP A 229 32.49 18.87 51.58
C ASP A 229 32.94 20.25 52.15
N SER A 230 33.03 21.27 51.30
CA SER A 230 33.56 22.58 51.72
C SER A 230 32.65 23.33 52.70
N ALA A 231 31.34 23.13 52.63
CA ALA A 231 30.35 23.79 53.49
C ALA A 231 29.93 22.97 54.72
N ASN A 232 30.46 21.75 54.87
CA ASN A 232 30.08 20.77 55.91
C ASN A 232 28.56 20.64 56.02
N CYS A 233 27.92 20.33 54.89
CA CYS A 233 26.46 20.28 54.83
C CYS A 233 25.94 19.09 54.01
N ALA A 234 24.68 18.69 54.28
CA ALA A 234 23.99 17.67 53.49
C ALA A 234 23.53 18.23 52.15
N VAL A 235 23.73 17.46 51.07
CA VAL A 235 23.19 17.75 49.74
C VAL A 235 22.45 16.54 49.19
N ILE A 236 21.52 16.80 48.24
CA ILE A 236 20.71 15.79 47.62
C ILE A 236 20.95 15.82 46.12
N ILE A 237 21.20 14.64 45.53
CA ILE A 237 21.35 14.44 44.09
C ILE A 237 20.22 13.50 43.62
N VAL A 238 19.37 13.94 42.72
CA VAL A 238 18.31 13.12 42.13
C VAL A 238 18.72 12.66 40.73
N ASP A 239 19.01 11.37 40.61
CA ASP A 239 19.20 10.74 39.30
C ASP A 239 17.83 10.36 38.71
N LYS A 240 17.41 11.08 37.67
CA LYS A 240 16.14 10.85 37.00
C LYS A 240 16.11 9.58 36.18
N LEU A 241 17.25 9.08 35.69
CA LEU A 241 17.31 7.83 34.90
C LEU A 241 17.24 6.60 35.81
N ALA A 242 17.96 6.65 36.93
CA ALA A 242 17.98 5.60 37.93
C ALA A 242 16.75 5.62 38.85
N HIS A 243 15.98 6.73 38.87
CA HIS A 243 14.87 6.94 39.82
C HIS A 243 15.31 6.87 41.27
N VAL A 244 16.50 7.45 41.57
CA VAL A 244 17.05 7.45 42.90
C VAL A 244 17.38 8.87 43.40
N CYS A 245 17.32 9.05 44.70
CA CYS A 245 17.73 10.26 45.42
C CYS A 245 18.90 9.86 46.31
N GLN A 246 20.09 10.39 46.03
CA GLN A 246 21.28 10.16 46.78
C GLN A 246 21.53 11.32 47.74
N VAL A 247 21.90 11.01 48.96
CA VAL A 247 22.25 11.98 50.00
C VAL A 247 23.76 11.90 50.26
N TYR A 248 24.40 13.04 50.20
CA TYR A 248 25.80 13.19 50.56
C TYR A 248 25.92 14.14 51.78
N VAL A 249 26.78 13.81 52.69
CA VAL A 249 27.09 14.62 53.88
C VAL A 249 28.60 14.81 53.94
N ASP A 250 29.04 16.06 54.10
CA ASP A 250 30.45 16.41 54.15
C ASP A 250 31.26 15.80 52.98
N GLY A 251 30.64 15.80 51.78
CA GLY A 251 31.26 15.23 50.57
C GLY A 251 31.18 13.73 50.42
N GLU A 252 30.79 12.99 51.44
CA GLU A 252 30.75 11.54 51.46
C GLU A 252 29.31 11.02 51.20
N PHE A 253 29.18 9.91 50.47
CA PHE A 253 27.90 9.24 50.23
C PHE A 253 27.33 8.67 51.53
N GLU A 254 26.14 9.07 51.90
CA GLU A 254 25.46 8.65 53.11
C GLU A 254 24.37 7.60 52.88
N SER A 255 23.45 7.87 51.93
CA SER A 255 22.28 7.00 51.69
C SER A 255 21.65 7.23 50.35
N GLU A 256 20.84 6.25 49.90
CA GLU A 256 20.08 6.30 48.67
C GLU A 256 18.61 5.90 48.91
N TYR A 257 17.70 6.55 48.24
CA TYR A 257 16.24 6.31 48.30
C TYR A 257 15.66 6.24 46.91
N SER A 258 14.76 5.31 46.68
CA SER A 258 13.92 5.29 45.47
C SER A 258 12.98 6.48 45.43
N VAL A 259 12.83 7.13 44.28
CA VAL A 259 11.97 8.29 44.12
C VAL A 259 10.98 8.12 42.98
N GLU A 260 9.76 8.61 43.21
CA GLU A 260 8.78 8.75 42.14
C GLU A 260 8.99 10.11 41.45
N LEU A 261 9.07 10.06 40.13
CA LEU A 261 9.20 11.23 39.28
C LEU A 261 7.84 11.53 38.57
N GLY A 262 7.71 12.76 38.14
CA GLY A 262 6.56 13.12 37.30
C GLY A 262 6.54 12.27 36.01
N PRO A 263 5.38 11.95 35.45
CA PRO A 263 5.25 11.06 34.27
C PRO A 263 5.95 11.60 33.01
N ARG A 264 6.39 12.86 33.01
CA ARG A 264 7.23 13.46 31.97
C ARG A 264 8.61 13.79 32.56
N TRP A 265 9.28 12.80 33.14
CA TRP A 265 10.57 13.02 33.78
C TRP A 265 11.70 13.27 32.77
N LEU A 266 11.59 12.82 31.52
CA LEU A 266 12.57 13.09 30.47
C LEU A 266 12.40 14.52 29.94
N GLY A 267 13.46 15.31 30.03
CA GLY A 267 13.48 16.72 29.61
C GLY A 267 13.30 17.73 30.75
N GLN A 268 13.57 18.97 30.41
CA GLN A 268 13.49 20.10 31.36
C GLN A 268 12.02 20.49 31.61
N LYS A 269 11.71 20.89 32.84
CA LYS A 269 10.45 21.51 33.18
C LYS A 269 10.36 22.90 32.54
N ILE A 270 9.23 23.17 31.86
CA ILE A 270 9.01 24.40 31.10
C ILE A 270 7.98 25.30 31.85
N GLN A 271 6.94 24.68 32.44
CA GLN A 271 5.89 25.44 33.11
C GLN A 271 5.25 24.64 34.25
N GLN A 272 4.52 25.34 35.12
CA GLN A 272 3.74 24.68 36.15
C GLN A 272 2.66 23.80 35.53
N GLY A 273 2.48 22.58 36.04
CA GLY A 273 1.46 21.63 35.55
C GLY A 273 1.90 20.78 34.35
N ASP A 274 3.10 20.94 33.79
CA ASP A 274 3.61 20.14 32.69
C ASP A 274 3.98 18.70 33.06
N LYS A 275 3.86 18.36 34.37
CA LYS A 275 4.15 17.04 34.95
C LYS A 275 5.61 16.59 34.72
N ALA A 276 6.51 17.52 34.45
CA ALA A 276 7.93 17.27 34.31
C ALA A 276 8.64 17.53 35.66
N THR A 277 9.67 16.73 35.95
CA THR A 277 10.63 16.97 37.04
C THR A 277 11.71 17.93 36.54
N PRO A 278 11.95 19.06 37.23
CA PRO A 278 12.93 20.02 36.77
C PRO A 278 14.36 19.48 36.83
N GLU A 279 15.23 20.05 36.00
CA GLU A 279 16.68 19.79 35.97
C GLU A 279 17.42 21.06 36.34
N GLY A 280 18.46 20.96 37.17
CA GLY A 280 19.25 22.08 37.57
C GLY A 280 19.74 21.96 38.99
N LYS A 281 20.45 23.01 39.44
CA LYS A 281 20.89 23.16 40.83
C LYS A 281 19.89 24.04 41.58
N TYR A 282 19.45 23.58 42.72
CA TYR A 282 18.44 24.24 43.56
C TYR A 282 18.94 24.33 45.00
N PHE A 283 18.45 25.29 45.74
CA PHE A 283 18.68 25.42 47.16
C PHE A 283 17.41 25.18 47.96
N ILE A 284 17.49 24.42 49.03
CA ILE A 284 16.40 24.21 49.96
C ILE A 284 16.30 25.41 50.87
N ILE A 285 15.27 26.23 50.73
CA ILE A 285 15.08 27.45 51.52
C ILE A 285 14.16 27.24 52.71
N LYS A 286 13.33 26.19 52.69
CA LYS A 286 12.38 25.90 53.77
C LYS A 286 11.99 24.42 53.82
N LYS A 287 11.92 23.88 55.02
CA LYS A 287 11.26 22.61 55.34
C LYS A 287 9.83 22.90 55.73
N MET A 288 8.86 22.31 54.99
CA MET A 288 7.43 22.53 55.23
C MET A 288 6.81 21.30 55.87
N GLN A 289 5.89 21.54 56.81
CA GLN A 289 5.08 20.49 57.48
C GLN A 289 3.60 20.86 57.37
N SER A 290 2.71 19.88 57.62
CA SER A 290 1.29 20.18 57.74
C SER A 290 1.04 21.25 58.81
N PRO A 291 0.20 22.29 58.56
CA PRO A 291 -0.72 22.46 57.40
C PRO A 291 -0.14 23.29 56.25
N GLU A 292 1.15 23.64 56.26
CA GLU A 292 1.79 24.45 55.17
C GLU A 292 1.81 23.76 53.83
N THR A 293 1.63 22.44 53.79
CA THR A 293 1.65 21.62 52.57
C THR A 293 0.64 20.48 52.71
N GLN A 294 0.08 20.06 51.58
CA GLN A 294 -0.77 18.85 51.49
C GLN A 294 0.03 17.54 51.61
N TYR A 295 1.34 17.61 51.58
CA TYR A 295 2.23 16.47 51.75
C TYR A 295 2.70 16.34 53.20
N TYR A 296 3.01 15.10 53.60
CA TYR A 296 3.42 14.85 55.00
C TYR A 296 4.64 15.70 55.43
N LYS A 297 5.65 15.78 54.54
CA LYS A 297 6.83 16.69 54.68
C LYS A 297 7.23 17.17 53.31
N ALA A 298 7.63 18.40 53.16
CA ALA A 298 8.09 18.94 51.88
C ALA A 298 9.29 19.88 52.07
N LEU A 299 10.14 19.96 51.04
CA LEU A 299 11.22 20.91 50.91
C LEU A 299 10.81 21.96 49.87
N LYS A 300 11.09 23.24 50.13
CA LYS A 300 10.85 24.35 49.23
C LYS A 300 12.18 25.02 48.90
#